data_092dca17210d45c48111a164a41111c7
#
_entry.id   092dca17210d45c48111a164a41111c7
#
_cell.length_a   1.000
_cell.length_b   1.000
_cell.length_c   1.000
_cell.angle_alpha   90.00
_cell.angle_beta   90.00
_cell.angle_gamma   90.00
#
_symmetry.space_group_name_H-M   'P 1'
#
loop_
_entity.id
_entity.type
_entity.pdbx_description
1 polymer ?
#
loop_
_entity_poly.entity_id
_entity_poly.type
_entity_poly.pdbx_seq_one_letter_code
_entity_poly.pdbx_strand_id
1 'polypeptide(L)' 'MYSVQTWDDQHKCVRYHSVVDAIDYEDARDVVAHLHPEQKVIAVVKSRANENQLQ' A
#
# COMPACT_ATOMS: atom_id res chain seq x y z
N MET A 1 -6.88 1.34 7.74
CA MET A 1 -5.54 1.03 7.24
C MET A 1 -5.59 0.52 5.81
N TYR A 2 -4.67 0.94 5.00
CA TYR A 2 -4.61 0.51 3.61
C TYR A 2 -3.31 -0.22 3.35
N SER A 3 -3.38 -1.23 2.52
CA SER A 3 -2.20 -1.95 2.05
C SER A 3 -2.02 -1.63 0.56
N VAL A 4 -0.90 -1.02 0.22
CA VAL A 4 -0.61 -0.64 -1.15
C VAL A 4 0.43 -1.60 -1.71
N GLN A 5 0.11 -2.20 -2.84
CA GLN A 5 1.00 -3.14 -3.51
C GLN A 5 1.67 -2.42 -4.67
N THR A 6 2.98 -2.55 -4.73
CA THR A 6 3.76 -1.92 -5.78
C THR A 6 4.64 -2.95 -6.47
N TRP A 7 4.99 -2.63 -7.71
CA TRP A 7 5.95 -3.44 -8.47
C TRP A 7 7.31 -2.78 -8.41
N ASP A 8 8.28 -3.52 -7.92
CA ASP A 8 9.67 -3.08 -7.87
C ASP A 8 10.40 -3.68 -9.07
N ASP A 9 10.56 -2.87 -10.10
CA ASP A 9 11.18 -3.36 -11.33
C ASP A 9 12.67 -3.66 -11.16
N GLN A 10 13.30 -2.98 -10.22
CA GLN A 10 14.72 -3.19 -9.97
C GLN A 10 14.97 -4.58 -9.39
N HIS A 11 14.11 -5.01 -8.48
CA HIS A 11 14.25 -6.31 -7.83
C HIS A 11 13.29 -7.35 -8.38
N LYS A 12 12.42 -6.97 -9.34
CA LYS A 12 11.48 -7.88 -9.99
C LYS A 12 10.58 -8.58 -8.98
N CYS A 13 10.02 -7.81 -8.07
CA CYS A 13 9.15 -8.38 -7.06
C CYS A 13 8.08 -7.38 -6.65
N VAL A 14 7.06 -7.89 -5.98
CA VAL A 14 5.98 -7.06 -5.46
C VAL A 14 6.32 -6.65 -4.04
N ARG A 15 6.12 -5.37 -3.74
CA ARG A 15 6.32 -4.83 -2.40
C ARG A 15 4.98 -4.46 -1.81
N TYR A 16 4.88 -4.55 -0.49
CA TYR A 16 3.68 -4.24 0.26
C TYR A 16 3.97 -3.11 1.23
N HIS A 17 3.10 -2.10 1.21
CA HIS A 17 3.28 -0.92 2.07
C HIS A 17 1.99 -0.69 2.84
N SER A 18 2.11 -0.54 4.16
CA SER A 18 0.96 -0.24 5.01
C SER A 18 0.84 1.25 5.23
N VAL A 19 -0.34 1.80 4.98
CA VAL A 19 -0.60 3.22 5.16
C VAL A 19 -1.74 3.35 6.16
N VAL A 20 -1.45 3.89 7.33
CA VAL A 20 -2.44 3.99 8.40
C VAL A 20 -3.21 5.29 8.40
N ASP A 21 -2.62 6.37 7.89
CA ASP A 21 -3.24 7.69 7.97
C ASP A 21 -4.00 8.11 6.72
N ALA A 22 -4.13 7.23 5.76
CA ALA A 22 -4.83 7.58 4.53
C ALA A 22 -6.33 7.64 4.76
N ILE A 23 -6.98 8.60 4.14
CA ILE A 23 -8.43 8.76 4.25
C ILE A 23 -9.16 7.87 3.24
N ASP A 24 -8.55 7.60 2.10
CA ASP A 24 -9.17 6.74 1.09
C ASP A 24 -8.09 6.09 0.23
N TYR A 25 -8.55 5.35 -0.79
CA TYR A 25 -7.64 4.62 -1.67
C TYR A 25 -6.67 5.53 -2.40
N GLU A 26 -7.18 6.65 -2.90
CA GLU A 26 -6.33 7.56 -3.67
C GLU A 26 -5.27 8.19 -2.79
N ASP A 27 -5.65 8.53 -1.56
CA ASP A 27 -4.70 9.10 -0.63
C ASP A 27 -3.60 8.12 -0.29
N ALA A 28 -3.97 6.85 -0.05
CA ALA A 28 -2.99 5.81 0.24
C ALA A 28 -2.02 5.63 -0.93
N ARG A 29 -2.55 5.63 -2.15
CA ARG A 29 -1.72 5.49 -3.34
C ARG A 29 -0.76 6.66 -3.47
N ASP A 30 -1.25 7.87 -3.23
CA ASP A 30 -0.41 9.07 -3.34
C ASP A 30 0.73 9.06 -2.33
N VAL A 31 0.44 8.62 -1.12
CA VAL A 31 1.48 8.53 -0.09
C VAL A 31 2.61 7.62 -0.54
N VAL A 32 2.26 6.45 -1.03
CA VAL A 32 3.27 5.48 -1.47
C VAL A 32 3.98 5.97 -2.73
N ALA A 33 3.25 6.58 -3.64
CA ALA A 33 3.86 7.10 -4.87
C ALA A 33 4.90 8.19 -4.57
N HIS A 34 4.67 8.97 -3.53
CA HIS A 34 5.63 9.98 -3.12
C HIS A 34 6.85 9.39 -2.44
N LEU A 35 6.63 8.38 -1.61
CA LEU A 35 7.72 7.75 -0.88
C LEU A 35 8.59 6.86 -1.76
N HIS A 36 7.97 6.25 -2.75
CA HIS A 36 8.66 5.29 -3.63
C HIS A 36 8.35 5.58 -5.08
N PRO A 37 8.84 6.71 -5.62
CA PRO A 37 8.53 7.06 -7.00
C PRO A 37 9.09 6.09 -8.03
N GLU A 38 10.07 5.29 -7.62
CA GLU A 38 10.67 4.30 -8.51
C GLU A 38 9.80 3.05 -8.64
N GLN A 39 8.79 2.89 -7.77
CA GLN A 39 7.93 1.71 -7.78
C GLN A 39 6.58 2.08 -8.37
N LYS A 40 5.96 1.13 -9.03
CA LYS A 40 4.68 1.34 -9.68
C LYS A 40 3.58 0.75 -8.81
N VAL A 41 2.58 1.56 -8.47
CA VAL A 41 1.45 1.07 -7.69
C VAL A 41 0.58 0.19 -8.57
N ILE A 42 0.33 -1.03 -8.15
CA ILE A 42 -0.47 -1.98 -8.91
C ILE A 42 -1.80 -2.29 -8.23
N ALA A 43 -1.91 -2.11 -6.92
CA ALA A 43 -3.15 -2.37 -6.22
C ALA A 43 -3.17 -1.66 -4.88
N VAL A 44 -4.38 -1.31 -4.44
CA VAL A 44 -4.58 -0.75 -3.11
C VAL A 44 -5.73 -1.51 -2.48
N VAL A 45 -5.51 -2.06 -1.30
CA VAL A 45 -6.50 -2.87 -0.60
C VAL A 45 -6.74 -2.27 0.77
N LYS A 46 -8.00 -2.16 1.14
CA LYS A 46 -8.35 -1.68 2.46
C LYS A 46 -8.38 -2.85 3.43
N SER A 47 -7.65 -2.72 4.54
CA SER A 47 -7.63 -3.72 5.58
C SER A 47 -8.39 -3.23 6.79
N ARG A 48 -9.08 -4.14 7.45
CA ARG A 48 -9.75 -3.82 8.70
C ARG A 48 -8.85 -4.24 9.84
N ALA A 49 -8.56 -3.28 10.71
CA ALA A 49 -7.71 -3.59 11.85
C ALA A 49 -8.35 -4.63 12.76
N ASN A 50 -9.67 -4.62 12.85
CA ASN A 50 -10.36 -5.54 13.74
C ASN A 50 -10.21 -6.99 13.38
N GLU A 51 -10.05 -7.27 12.12
CA GLU A 51 -10.00 -8.65 11.69
C GLU A 51 -8.80 -9.38 12.25
N ASN A 52 -7.74 -8.66 12.45
CA ASN A 52 -6.54 -9.27 12.97
C ASN A 52 -6.66 -9.66 14.41
N GLN A 53 -7.57 -9.05 15.11
CA GLN A 53 -7.68 -9.29 16.54
C GLN A 53 -8.49 -10.48 16.87
N LEU A 54 -9.19 -10.99 15.91
CA LEU A 54 -9.98 -12.18 16.11
C LEU A 54 -9.16 -13.44 16.06
N GLN A 55 -7.94 -13.33 15.67
CA GLN A 55 -7.07 -14.50 15.50
C GLN A 55 -6.33 -14.93 16.75
#